data_35cba3014b59ffdf0b652af57dffbdd7
#
_entry.id   35cba3014b59ffdf0b652af57dffbdd7
#
_cell.length_a   1.000
_cell.length_b   1.000
_cell.length_c   1.000
_cell.angle_alpha   90.00
_cell.angle_beta   90.00
_cell.angle_gamma   90.00
#
_symmetry.space_group_name_H-M   'P 1'
#
loop_
_entity.id
_entity.type
_entity.pdbx_description
1 polymer ?
#
loop_
_entity_poly.entity_id
_entity_poly.type
_entity_poly.pdbx_seq_one_letter_code
_entity_poly.pdbx_strand_id
1 'polypeptide(L)'
;MTLPIHQSIKEKLEYFHTNHKIPNIIFHGPSGCGKKTIVNQFLTLIYGGNKEKIKDFTMNVNCAHGKGIKFIREELKFFAKTHINSNGGDIFKSIILLNADKLTMDAQSALRRCIELFSHNTRFFIIVEDKYKLLKPILSRFCEIYIPEPVLNGNIINLYKHNLNEVFKTKDIKKQRSEWLKNALDKNMSANMGHKDLLSF
;
A
#
# COMPACT_ATOMS: atom_id res chain seq x y z
N MET A 1 12.13 -2.81 -13.42
CA MET A 1 13.29 -2.11 -12.81
C MET A 1 12.96 -1.75 -11.37
N THR A 2 13.77 -2.20 -10.43
CA THR A 2 13.66 -1.77 -9.02
C THR A 2 14.39 -0.45 -8.88
N LEU A 3 13.65 0.62 -8.64
CA LEU A 3 14.25 1.92 -8.37
C LEU A 3 15.06 1.86 -7.05
N PRO A 4 16.25 2.45 -6.97
CA PRO A 4 17.06 2.50 -5.74
C PRO A 4 16.51 3.56 -4.77
N ILE A 5 15.29 3.32 -4.28
CA ILE A 5 14.59 4.23 -3.36
C ILE A 5 14.40 3.55 -2.00
N HIS A 6 14.37 4.35 -0.93
CA HIS A 6 14.13 3.91 0.45
C HIS A 6 15.15 2.88 0.97
N GLN A 7 16.42 3.00 0.58
CA GLN A 7 17.46 2.04 0.94
C GLN A 7 17.62 1.87 2.46
N SER A 8 17.67 2.96 3.22
CA SER A 8 17.77 2.93 4.69
C SER A 8 16.60 2.22 5.37
N ILE A 9 15.39 2.30 4.77
CA ILE A 9 14.21 1.59 5.29
C ILE A 9 14.33 0.10 5.01
N LYS A 10 14.80 -0.29 3.82
CA LYS A 10 15.04 -1.69 3.47
C LYS A 10 16.08 -2.32 4.39
N GLU A 11 17.19 -1.66 4.62
CA GLU A 11 18.24 -2.11 5.54
C GLU A 11 17.71 -2.31 6.97
N LYS A 12 16.85 -1.40 7.46
CA LYS A 12 16.19 -1.55 8.76
C LYS A 12 15.27 -2.78 8.80
N LEU A 13 14.53 -3.05 7.74
CA LEU A 13 13.64 -4.21 7.64
C LEU A 13 14.45 -5.52 7.52
N GLU A 14 15.54 -5.52 6.75
CA GLU A 14 16.48 -6.63 6.67
C GLU A 14 17.12 -6.93 8.03
N TYR A 15 17.50 -5.89 8.79
CA TYR A 15 17.99 -6.05 10.16
C TYR A 15 16.97 -6.75 11.08
N PHE A 16 15.68 -6.40 11.01
CA PHE A 16 14.66 -7.11 11.78
C PHE A 16 14.53 -8.57 11.37
N HIS A 17 14.63 -8.86 10.08
CA HIS A 17 14.58 -10.22 9.57
C HIS A 17 15.80 -11.05 10.00
N THR A 18 17.01 -10.53 9.85
CA THR A 18 18.27 -11.21 10.19
C THR A 18 18.35 -11.54 11.69
N ASN A 19 17.84 -10.66 12.54
CA ASN A 19 17.81 -10.88 13.99
C ASN A 19 16.62 -11.73 14.47
N HIS A 20 15.78 -12.21 13.56
CA HIS A 20 14.55 -12.97 13.88
C HIS A 20 13.61 -12.25 14.89
N LYS A 21 13.69 -10.91 14.95
CA LYS A 21 12.89 -10.06 15.85
C LYS A 21 12.07 -9.07 15.06
N ILE A 22 11.03 -9.57 14.39
CA ILE A 22 10.13 -8.75 13.61
C ILE A 22 9.02 -8.21 14.52
N PRO A 23 8.96 -6.88 14.76
CA PRO A 23 7.89 -6.27 15.56
C PRO A 23 6.61 -6.07 14.74
N ASN A 24 5.54 -5.66 15.40
CA ASN A 24 4.42 -5.03 14.72
C ASN A 24 4.87 -3.66 14.17
N ILE A 25 4.55 -3.33 12.92
CA ILE A 25 5.07 -2.13 12.26
C ILE A 25 3.93 -1.28 11.67
N ILE A 26 4.00 0.02 11.91
CA ILE A 26 3.18 1.02 11.21
C ILE A 26 4.03 1.70 10.16
N PHE A 27 3.62 1.56 8.90
CA PHE A 27 4.18 2.29 7.77
C PHE A 27 3.30 3.49 7.48
N HIS A 28 3.82 4.69 7.69
CA HIS A 28 3.07 5.92 7.48
C HIS A 28 3.81 6.89 6.54
N GLY A 29 3.08 7.76 5.88
CA GLY A 29 3.64 8.74 4.94
C GLY A 29 2.66 9.08 3.81
N PRO A 30 3.02 10.02 2.93
CA PRO A 30 2.14 10.52 1.90
C PRO A 30 1.69 9.44 0.91
N SER A 31 0.59 9.72 0.21
CA SER A 31 0.08 8.81 -0.82
C SER A 31 1.07 8.71 -1.99
N GLY A 32 1.25 7.51 -2.53
CA GLY A 32 2.15 7.30 -3.67
C GLY A 32 3.63 7.23 -3.34
N CYS A 33 4.04 7.18 -2.06
CA CYS A 33 5.45 7.05 -1.67
C CYS A 33 6.01 5.61 -1.70
N GLY A 34 5.16 4.58 -1.98
CA GLY A 34 5.62 3.20 -2.11
C GLY A 34 5.41 2.31 -0.89
N LYS A 35 4.63 2.73 0.14
CA LYS A 35 4.37 1.96 1.37
C LYS A 35 4.02 0.50 1.12
N LYS A 36 3.00 0.25 0.28
CA LYS A 36 2.53 -1.10 -0.04
C LYS A 36 3.61 -1.96 -0.72
N THR A 37 4.40 -1.36 -1.60
CA THR A 37 5.51 -2.04 -2.29
C THR A 37 6.58 -2.49 -1.30
N ILE A 38 6.96 -1.64 -0.36
CA ILE A 38 7.94 -1.95 0.69
C ILE A 38 7.44 -3.09 1.57
N VAL A 39 6.17 -3.04 2.00
CA VAL A 39 5.57 -4.11 2.81
C VAL A 39 5.55 -5.43 2.04
N ASN A 40 5.17 -5.43 0.76
CA ASN A 40 5.18 -6.65 -0.06
C ASN A 40 6.60 -7.21 -0.24
N GLN A 41 7.60 -6.36 -0.45
CA GLN A 41 9.01 -6.78 -0.52
C GLN A 41 9.46 -7.39 0.82
N PHE A 42 9.07 -6.79 1.93
CA PHE A 42 9.37 -7.32 3.25
C PHE A 42 8.71 -8.67 3.52
N LEU A 43 7.44 -8.86 3.12
CA LEU A 43 6.77 -10.17 3.20
C LEU A 43 7.47 -11.22 2.33
N THR A 44 7.91 -10.83 1.13
CA THR A 44 8.70 -11.72 0.27
C THR A 44 10.00 -12.16 0.95
N LEU A 45 10.66 -11.26 1.66
CA LEU A 45 11.85 -11.56 2.45
C LEU A 45 11.53 -12.51 3.62
N ILE A 46 10.50 -12.24 4.41
CA ILE A 46 10.07 -13.05 5.56
C ILE A 46 9.75 -14.49 5.15
N TYR A 47 9.04 -14.69 4.05
CA TYR A 47 8.59 -16.00 3.60
C TYR A 47 9.47 -16.63 2.53
N GLY A 48 10.71 -16.10 2.33
CA GLY A 48 11.70 -16.65 1.41
C GLY A 48 11.26 -16.69 -0.06
N GLY A 49 10.39 -15.76 -0.48
CA GLY A 49 9.89 -15.68 -1.85
C GLY A 49 8.86 -16.74 -2.25
N ASN A 50 8.47 -17.63 -1.34
CA ASN A 50 7.49 -18.69 -1.63
C ASN A 50 6.07 -18.10 -1.66
N LYS A 51 5.47 -18.08 -2.85
CA LYS A 51 4.13 -17.50 -3.08
C LYS A 51 3.01 -18.24 -2.35
N GLU A 52 3.10 -19.55 -2.19
CA GLU A 52 2.12 -20.35 -1.46
C GLU A 52 2.16 -19.99 0.02
N LYS A 53 3.36 -19.97 0.63
CA LYS A 53 3.52 -19.53 2.02
C LYS A 53 2.98 -18.11 2.22
N ILE A 54 3.29 -17.17 1.34
CA ILE A 54 2.77 -15.81 1.43
C ILE A 54 1.24 -15.82 1.41
N LYS A 55 0.60 -16.62 0.55
CA LYS A 55 -0.86 -16.72 0.47
C LYS A 55 -1.49 -17.29 1.73
N ASP A 56 -0.89 -18.34 2.29
CA ASP A 56 -1.45 -19.07 3.44
C ASP A 56 -1.20 -18.34 4.77
N PHE A 57 -0.05 -17.67 4.89
CA PHE A 57 0.36 -17.00 6.13
C PHE A 57 0.07 -15.50 6.16
N THR A 58 -0.46 -14.91 5.07
CA THR A 58 -0.76 -13.49 5.00
C THR A 58 -2.24 -13.20 4.78
N MET A 59 -2.77 -12.26 5.56
CA MET A 59 -4.11 -11.72 5.38
C MET A 59 -4.02 -10.23 5.01
N ASN A 60 -4.51 -9.86 3.84
CA ASN A 60 -4.57 -8.46 3.39
C ASN A 60 -5.98 -7.91 3.56
N VAL A 61 -6.11 -6.82 4.30
CA VAL A 61 -7.39 -6.17 4.61
C VAL A 61 -7.34 -4.71 4.22
N ASN A 62 -8.28 -4.27 3.40
CA ASN A 62 -8.47 -2.84 3.15
C ASN A 62 -9.59 -2.30 4.05
N CYS A 63 -9.22 -1.46 5.01
CA CYS A 63 -10.14 -0.89 5.99
C CYS A 63 -11.02 0.23 5.42
N ALA A 64 -10.71 0.76 4.22
CA ALA A 64 -11.51 1.79 3.57
C ALA A 64 -12.85 1.28 3.03
N HIS A 65 -13.04 -0.04 2.90
CA HIS A 65 -14.26 -0.65 2.37
C HIS A 65 -15.30 -1.00 3.45
N GLY A 66 -15.51 -0.14 4.42
CA GLY A 66 -16.53 -0.35 5.45
C GLY A 66 -16.27 -1.54 6.38
N LYS A 67 -15.02 -1.98 6.49
CA LYS A 67 -14.61 -3.03 7.43
C LYS A 67 -14.78 -2.55 8.87
N GLY A 68 -15.91 -2.94 9.47
CA GLY A 68 -16.29 -2.54 10.82
C GLY A 68 -15.76 -3.46 11.93
N ILE A 69 -16.22 -3.19 13.14
CA ILE A 69 -15.88 -3.93 14.36
C ILE A 69 -16.17 -5.44 14.24
N LYS A 70 -17.24 -5.82 13.53
CA LYS A 70 -17.64 -7.22 13.32
C LYS A 70 -16.56 -7.99 12.54
N PHE A 71 -16.06 -7.43 11.45
CA PHE A 71 -14.95 -8.00 10.69
C PHE A 71 -13.72 -8.27 11.56
N ILE A 72 -13.32 -7.29 12.37
CA ILE A 72 -12.14 -7.43 13.25
C ILE A 72 -12.36 -8.52 14.30
N ARG A 73 -13.57 -8.60 14.86
CA ARG A 73 -13.89 -9.60 15.90
C ARG A 73 -14.00 -11.02 15.37
N GLU A 74 -14.46 -11.22 14.17
CA GLU A 74 -14.76 -12.54 13.59
C GLU A 74 -13.64 -13.00 12.65
N GLU A 75 -13.49 -12.35 11.49
CA GLU A 75 -12.58 -12.82 10.44
C GLU A 75 -11.11 -12.72 10.84
N LEU A 76 -10.71 -11.59 11.43
CA LEU A 76 -9.32 -11.36 11.82
C LEU A 76 -8.92 -12.30 12.96
N LYS A 77 -9.81 -12.48 13.96
CA LYS A 77 -9.59 -13.46 15.03
C LYS A 77 -9.55 -14.89 14.52
N PHE A 78 -10.44 -15.26 13.59
CA PHE A 78 -10.44 -16.59 13.01
C PHE A 78 -9.10 -16.87 12.32
N PHE A 79 -8.65 -15.97 11.46
CA PHE A 79 -7.35 -16.11 10.80
C PHE A 79 -6.20 -16.23 11.81
N ALA A 80 -6.14 -15.38 12.83
CA ALA A 80 -5.09 -15.41 13.83
C ALA A 80 -5.09 -16.70 14.69
N LYS A 81 -6.28 -17.28 14.95
CA LYS A 81 -6.44 -18.52 15.74
C LYS A 81 -6.13 -19.79 14.96
N THR A 82 -6.38 -19.80 13.64
CA THR A 82 -6.15 -21.01 12.82
C THR A 82 -4.69 -21.44 12.95
N HIS A 83 -4.46 -22.63 13.43
CA HIS A 83 -3.13 -23.23 13.48
C HIS A 83 -2.72 -23.61 12.05
N ILE A 84 -1.52 -23.19 11.65
CA ILE A 84 -0.91 -23.65 10.42
C ILE A 84 0.21 -24.59 10.85
N ASN A 85 0.16 -25.85 10.39
CA ASN A 85 1.22 -26.81 10.64
C ASN A 85 2.48 -26.34 9.89
N SER A 86 3.34 -25.62 10.61
CA SER A 86 4.67 -25.26 10.11
C SER A 86 5.59 -26.43 10.37
N ASN A 87 5.86 -27.24 9.37
CA ASN A 87 6.94 -28.22 9.45
C ASN A 87 8.28 -27.49 9.56
N GLY A 88 8.70 -27.20 10.80
CA GLY A 88 10.06 -26.79 11.14
C GLY A 88 10.40 -25.31 10.91
N GLY A 89 9.94 -24.41 11.77
CA GLY A 89 10.44 -23.04 11.86
C GLY A 89 9.46 -22.08 12.53
N ASP A 90 9.98 -21.03 13.14
CA ASP A 90 9.21 -19.93 13.75
C ASP A 90 8.47 -19.06 12.69
N ILE A 91 7.54 -19.68 11.95
CA ILE A 91 6.75 -18.97 10.96
C ILE A 91 5.54 -18.37 11.66
N PHE A 92 5.49 -17.06 11.79
CA PHE A 92 4.34 -16.32 12.27
C PHE A 92 3.41 -15.94 11.11
N LYS A 93 2.17 -15.61 11.42
CA LYS A 93 1.23 -15.05 10.47
C LYS A 93 1.41 -13.55 10.34
N SER A 94 1.11 -13.01 9.16
CA SER A 94 1.16 -11.58 8.90
C SER A 94 -0.22 -11.05 8.53
N ILE A 95 -0.69 -10.03 9.24
CA ILE A 95 -1.93 -9.32 8.92
C ILE A 95 -1.58 -7.93 8.46
N ILE A 96 -1.94 -7.62 7.21
CA ILE A 96 -1.68 -6.33 6.59
C ILE A 96 -2.98 -5.52 6.56
N LEU A 97 -3.00 -4.39 7.26
CA LEU A 97 -4.14 -3.49 7.34
C LEU A 97 -3.85 -2.23 6.51
N LEU A 98 -4.50 -2.12 5.36
CA LEU A 98 -4.44 -0.94 4.49
C LEU A 98 -5.47 0.08 4.95
N ASN A 99 -5.11 1.35 4.96
CA ASN A 99 -6.01 2.46 5.30
C ASN A 99 -6.67 2.29 6.68
N ALA A 100 -5.92 1.84 7.67
CA ALA A 100 -6.46 1.62 9.03
C ALA A 100 -6.90 2.92 9.73
N ASP A 101 -6.48 4.07 9.23
CA ASP A 101 -6.95 5.40 9.61
C ASP A 101 -8.43 5.65 9.24
N LYS A 102 -9.05 4.79 8.44
CA LYS A 102 -10.48 4.82 8.10
C LYS A 102 -11.36 3.99 9.05
N LEU A 103 -10.75 3.25 9.97
CA LEU A 103 -11.49 2.49 10.99
C LEU A 103 -12.14 3.43 12.01
N THR A 104 -13.37 3.09 12.41
CA THR A 104 -14.04 3.76 13.53
C THR A 104 -13.29 3.54 14.85
N MET A 105 -13.53 4.39 15.84
CA MET A 105 -12.90 4.29 17.17
C MET A 105 -13.16 2.92 17.81
N ASP A 106 -14.38 2.38 17.69
CA ASP A 106 -14.75 1.07 18.23
C ASP A 106 -14.04 -0.07 17.50
N ALA A 107 -13.90 0.03 16.19
CA ALA A 107 -13.14 -0.92 15.39
C ALA A 107 -11.65 -0.90 15.74
N GLN A 108 -11.07 0.27 15.96
CA GLN A 108 -9.69 0.41 16.44
C GLN A 108 -9.50 -0.16 17.85
N SER A 109 -10.47 0.06 18.76
CA SER A 109 -10.45 -0.52 20.10
C SER A 109 -10.54 -2.05 20.08
N ALA A 110 -11.34 -2.61 19.16
CA ALA A 110 -11.39 -4.07 18.95
C ALA A 110 -10.08 -4.60 18.35
N LEU A 111 -9.48 -3.87 17.40
CA LEU A 111 -8.19 -4.21 16.79
C LEU A 111 -7.07 -4.23 17.85
N ARG A 112 -7.04 -3.26 18.77
CA ARG A 112 -6.11 -3.25 19.88
C ARG A 112 -6.14 -4.56 20.66
N ARG A 113 -7.34 -5.04 21.03
CA ARG A 113 -7.51 -6.31 21.75
C ARG A 113 -7.01 -7.52 20.94
N CYS A 114 -7.24 -7.51 19.61
CA CYS A 114 -6.71 -8.55 18.73
C CYS A 114 -5.19 -8.56 18.72
N ILE A 115 -4.55 -7.38 18.64
CA ILE A 115 -3.10 -7.25 18.66
C ILE A 115 -2.54 -7.81 19.99
N GLU A 116 -3.13 -7.43 21.12
CA GLU A 116 -2.70 -7.92 22.44
C GLU A 116 -2.79 -9.44 22.58
N LEU A 117 -3.86 -10.04 22.05
CA LEU A 117 -4.10 -11.48 22.16
C LEU A 117 -3.20 -12.32 21.24
N PHE A 118 -2.88 -11.83 20.04
CA PHE A 118 -2.25 -12.64 18.99
C PHE A 118 -0.83 -12.22 18.63
N SER A 119 -0.23 -11.21 19.28
CA SER A 119 1.13 -10.76 18.99
C SER A 119 2.22 -11.81 19.25
N HIS A 120 1.91 -12.90 19.93
CA HIS A 120 2.83 -14.01 20.13
C HIS A 120 3.04 -14.86 18.86
N ASN A 121 2.02 -15.02 18.01
CA ASN A 121 2.04 -15.84 16.78
C ASN A 121 1.71 -15.08 15.49
N THR A 122 1.36 -13.82 15.59
CA THR A 122 0.93 -12.98 14.47
C THR A 122 1.62 -11.64 14.51
N ARG A 123 2.05 -11.13 13.35
CA ARG A 123 2.57 -9.77 13.20
C ARG A 123 1.59 -8.92 12.41
N PHE A 124 1.40 -7.71 12.89
CA PHE A 124 0.49 -6.74 12.29
C PHE A 124 1.31 -5.67 11.57
N PHE A 125 1.03 -5.48 10.30
CA PHE A 125 1.61 -4.43 9.46
C PHE A 125 0.50 -3.46 9.06
N ILE A 126 0.56 -2.25 9.59
CA ILE A 126 -0.44 -1.21 9.36
C ILE A 126 0.11 -0.22 8.34
N ILE A 127 -0.68 0.08 7.30
CA ILE A 127 -0.33 1.06 6.27
C ILE A 127 -1.35 2.19 6.33
N VAL A 128 -0.88 3.40 6.64
CA VAL A 128 -1.71 4.60 6.75
C VAL A 128 -1.04 5.80 6.09
N GLU A 129 -1.80 6.81 5.76
CA GLU A 129 -1.27 8.10 5.35
C GLU A 129 -0.93 8.96 6.57
N ASP A 130 -1.85 9.02 7.53
CA ASP A 130 -1.73 9.79 8.75
C ASP A 130 -1.85 8.87 9.98
N LYS A 131 -0.75 8.69 10.70
CA LYS A 131 -0.72 7.89 11.93
C LYS A 131 -1.53 8.51 13.08
N TYR A 132 -1.71 9.82 13.10
CA TYR A 132 -2.42 10.53 14.19
C TYR A 132 -3.93 10.24 14.22
N LYS A 133 -4.47 9.65 13.15
CA LYS A 133 -5.84 9.13 13.11
C LYS A 133 -6.00 7.78 13.81
N LEU A 134 -4.89 7.16 14.19
CA LEU A 134 -4.91 5.95 14.99
C LEU A 134 -4.88 6.29 16.49
N LEU A 135 -5.55 5.45 17.27
CA LEU A 135 -5.57 5.59 18.72
C LEU A 135 -4.16 5.43 19.31
N LYS A 136 -3.79 6.31 20.23
CA LYS A 136 -2.51 6.24 20.97
C LYS A 136 -2.19 4.84 21.53
N PRO A 137 -3.16 4.09 22.11
CA PRO A 137 -2.92 2.72 22.58
C PRO A 137 -2.56 1.72 21.47
N ILE A 138 -2.88 1.99 20.20
CA ILE A 138 -2.40 1.19 19.08
C ILE A 138 -0.97 1.60 18.77
N LEU A 139 -0.70 2.90 18.58
CA LEU A 139 0.62 3.42 18.25
C LEU A 139 1.71 2.92 19.22
N SER A 140 1.42 2.88 20.52
CA SER A 140 2.39 2.47 21.55
C SER A 140 2.84 1.00 21.45
N ARG A 141 2.20 0.18 20.63
CA ARG A 141 2.50 -1.26 20.44
C ARG A 141 3.21 -1.57 19.14
N PHE A 142 3.52 -0.53 18.37
CA PHE A 142 4.11 -0.66 17.03
C PHE A 142 5.44 0.07 16.92
N CYS A 143 6.32 -0.49 16.11
CA CYS A 143 7.46 0.23 15.57
C CYS A 143 6.97 1.13 14.44
N GLU A 144 7.26 2.42 14.52
CA GLU A 144 6.86 3.39 13.49
C GLU A 144 7.96 3.52 12.44
N ILE A 145 7.56 3.43 11.17
CA ILE A 145 8.44 3.66 10.01
C ILE A 145 7.78 4.70 9.11
N TYR A 146 8.38 5.87 9.04
CA TYR A 146 7.99 6.91 8.10
C TYR A 146 8.58 6.63 6.73
N ILE A 147 7.75 6.67 5.68
CA ILE A 147 8.16 6.51 4.29
C ILE A 147 7.97 7.84 3.58
N PRO A 148 9.05 8.59 3.31
CA PRO A 148 8.99 9.86 2.59
C PRO A 148 8.66 9.64 1.12
N GLU A 149 8.29 10.70 0.42
CA GLU A 149 8.25 10.68 -1.03
C GLU A 149 9.67 10.52 -1.59
N PRO A 150 9.89 9.62 -2.55
CA PRO A 150 11.22 9.41 -3.11
C PRO A 150 11.69 10.61 -3.94
N VAL A 151 12.98 10.87 -3.88
CA VAL A 151 13.65 11.87 -4.70
C VAL A 151 14.36 11.15 -5.84
N LEU A 152 14.03 11.47 -7.08
CA LEU A 152 14.73 10.99 -8.28
C LEU A 152 15.24 12.20 -9.07
N ASN A 153 16.51 12.19 -9.38
CA ASN A 153 17.17 13.28 -10.12
C ASN A 153 16.92 14.69 -9.50
N GLY A 154 16.94 14.77 -8.15
CA GLY A 154 16.70 16.02 -7.44
C GLY A 154 15.25 16.47 -7.30
N ASN A 155 14.30 15.74 -7.89
CA ASN A 155 12.87 16.07 -7.82
C ASN A 155 12.12 15.09 -6.91
N ILE A 156 11.20 15.60 -6.11
CA ILE A 156 10.27 14.78 -5.33
C ILE A 156 9.25 14.17 -6.28
N ILE A 157 9.14 12.85 -6.28
CA ILE A 157 8.28 12.12 -7.23
C ILE A 157 7.23 11.31 -6.48
N ASN A 158 5.98 11.45 -6.90
CA ASN A 158 4.93 10.53 -6.51
C ASN A 158 4.99 9.28 -7.42
N LEU A 159 5.34 8.12 -6.84
CA LEU A 159 5.55 6.88 -7.61
C LEU A 159 4.29 6.40 -8.35
N TYR A 160 3.12 6.68 -7.83
CA TYR A 160 1.87 6.32 -8.51
C TYR A 160 1.71 7.11 -9.82
N LYS A 161 1.92 8.44 -9.76
CA LYS A 161 1.87 9.30 -10.95
C LYS A 161 3.00 8.98 -11.93
N HIS A 162 4.19 8.67 -11.41
CA HIS A 162 5.34 8.27 -12.23
C HIS A 162 5.04 6.99 -13.00
N ASN A 163 4.55 5.94 -12.33
CA ASN A 163 4.19 4.68 -12.98
C ASN A 163 3.06 4.85 -14.00
N LEU A 164 2.04 5.66 -13.71
CA LEU A 164 0.99 5.98 -14.66
C LEU A 164 1.56 6.64 -15.91
N ASN A 165 2.45 7.62 -15.77
CA ASN A 165 3.07 8.30 -16.87
C ASN A 165 3.96 7.37 -17.71
N GLU A 166 4.67 6.44 -17.07
CA GLU A 166 5.50 5.42 -17.73
C GLU A 166 4.66 4.39 -18.49
N VAL A 167 3.66 3.81 -17.83
CA VAL A 167 2.82 2.75 -18.41
C VAL A 167 1.95 3.26 -19.55
N PHE A 168 1.37 4.43 -19.39
CA PHE A 168 0.41 4.95 -20.38
C PHE A 168 1.02 5.95 -21.35
N LYS A 169 2.31 6.29 -21.22
CA LYS A 169 2.99 7.31 -22.05
C LYS A 169 2.12 8.57 -22.25
N THR A 170 1.47 9.00 -21.16
CA THR A 170 0.41 10.02 -21.19
C THR A 170 0.86 11.35 -21.81
N LYS A 171 2.14 11.67 -21.81
CA LYS A 171 2.69 12.85 -22.49
C LYS A 171 2.53 12.74 -24.01
N ASP A 172 2.85 11.58 -24.60
CA ASP A 172 2.75 11.37 -26.04
C ASP A 172 1.30 11.34 -26.50
N ILE A 173 0.41 10.69 -25.75
CA ILE A 173 -1.03 10.63 -26.04
C ILE A 173 -1.65 12.03 -25.98
N LYS A 174 -1.32 12.85 -24.98
CA LYS A 174 -1.81 14.24 -24.91
C LYS A 174 -1.32 15.08 -26.08
N LYS A 175 -0.06 14.93 -26.47
CA LYS A 175 0.52 15.64 -27.61
C LYS A 175 -0.15 15.21 -28.92
N GLN A 176 -0.27 13.91 -29.16
CA GLN A 176 -0.96 13.36 -30.34
C GLN A 176 -2.43 13.82 -30.42
N ARG A 177 -3.17 13.81 -29.30
CA ARG A 177 -4.54 14.29 -29.23
C ARG A 177 -4.64 15.81 -29.53
N SER A 178 -3.72 16.61 -28.99
CA SER A 178 -3.70 18.05 -29.25
C SER A 178 -3.36 18.37 -30.70
N GLU A 179 -2.45 17.64 -31.33
CA GLU A 179 -2.10 17.75 -32.73
C GLU A 179 -3.26 17.30 -33.65
N TRP A 180 -3.90 16.18 -33.28
CA TRP A 180 -5.08 15.71 -34.01
C TRP A 180 -6.23 16.74 -33.94
N LEU A 181 -6.52 17.31 -32.76
CA LEU A 181 -7.53 18.36 -32.59
C LEU A 181 -7.22 19.61 -33.41
N LYS A 182 -5.97 20.07 -33.38
CA LYS A 182 -5.54 21.19 -34.20
C LYS A 182 -5.78 20.92 -35.72
N ASN A 183 -5.31 19.76 -36.17
CA ASN A 183 -5.48 19.37 -37.58
C ASN A 183 -6.96 19.22 -37.99
N ALA A 184 -7.81 18.72 -37.09
CA ALA A 184 -9.25 18.62 -37.33
C ALA A 184 -9.94 19.99 -37.39
N LEU A 185 -9.56 20.91 -36.49
CA LEU A 185 -10.06 22.30 -36.50
C LEU A 185 -9.61 23.05 -37.75
N ASP A 186 -8.34 22.94 -38.13
CA ASP A 186 -7.80 23.59 -39.31
C ASP A 186 -8.49 23.10 -40.62
N LYS A 187 -8.76 21.80 -40.72
CA LYS A 187 -9.53 21.22 -41.83
C LYS A 187 -10.96 21.73 -41.89
N ASN A 188 -11.63 21.83 -40.74
CA ASN A 188 -13.01 22.31 -40.68
C ASN A 188 -13.10 23.81 -40.94
N MET A 189 -12.13 24.60 -40.48
CA MET A 189 -12.05 26.04 -40.81
C MET A 189 -11.75 26.30 -42.29
N SER A 190 -10.88 25.48 -42.92
CA SER A 190 -10.58 25.60 -44.36
C SER A 190 -11.72 25.09 -45.25
N ALA A 191 -12.60 24.22 -44.74
CA ALA A 191 -13.76 23.71 -45.46
C ALA A 191 -15.02 24.61 -45.36
N ASN A 192 -14.94 25.76 -44.69
CA ASN A 192 -16.05 26.71 -44.51
C ASN A 192 -17.32 26.07 -43.92
N MET A 193 -17.15 25.11 -43.00
CA MET A 193 -18.26 24.38 -42.36
C MET A 193 -18.98 25.30 -41.36
N GLY A 194 -20.30 25.25 -41.33
CA GLY A 194 -21.14 26.05 -40.43
C GLY A 194 -21.00 25.61 -38.96
N HIS A 195 -21.40 26.47 -38.04
CA HIS A 195 -21.27 26.30 -36.57
C HIS A 195 -21.88 24.99 -36.04
N LYS A 196 -22.83 24.38 -36.76
CA LYS A 196 -23.47 23.10 -36.35
C LYS A 196 -22.56 21.88 -36.58
N ASP A 197 -21.67 21.96 -37.54
CA ASP A 197 -20.78 20.82 -37.87
C ASP A 197 -19.57 20.74 -36.95
N LEU A 198 -19.23 21.82 -36.25
CA LEU A 198 -18.17 21.88 -35.24
C LEU A 198 -18.57 21.19 -33.90
N LEU A 199 -19.87 21.05 -33.66
CA LEU A 199 -20.40 20.43 -32.41
C LEU A 199 -20.62 18.90 -32.52
N SER A 200 -20.42 18.32 -33.72
CA SER A 200 -20.57 16.88 -33.96
C SER A 200 -19.25 16.11 -33.91
N PHE A 201 -18.18 16.72 -33.41
CA PHE A 201 -16.86 16.10 -33.20
C PHE A 201 -16.56 15.75 -31.78
#